data_88212ffbcc0257d798c2737da88dbc99
#
_entry.id   88212ffbcc0257d798c2737da88dbc99
#
_cell.length_a   1.000
_cell.length_b   1.000
_cell.length_c   1.000
_cell.angle_alpha   90.00
_cell.angle_beta   90.00
_cell.angle_gamma   90.00
#
_symmetry.space_group_name_H-M   'P 1'
#
loop_
_entity.id
_entity.type
_entity.pdbx_description
1 polymer ?
#
loop_
_entity_poly.entity_id
_entity_poly.type
_entity_poly.pdbx_seq_one_letter_code
_entity_poly.pdbx_strand_id
1 'polypeptide(L)'
;MASPDTLKIPAELLPRDGRFGAGPSKVRTEQLTALLADGTTYMGTSHRQATVKNKVKEVQDGLRALFNLPDGYEVLLGNGGSTCFWDAATFHLVLNHSQHLVFGEFSSKFAEAVTQAPHLNDPQVIKSDVGTHPQAVATDGVDLYALTHNETSTGVMMPITRPSGSKGLVVVDATSAAGGLMVDPSQFDVYYFAPQKSFAADGGLWLAICSPAAIERIEQISASGRWTPAFFDLKIALDNSRLNQTYNTPALATIHMLASQIKWFNDNGGLSFSAGRSRTSAEILYTWAEASDFATPFVANPVERSNVVGTIDFKDDIDAAVIAKILRANGIVDTDPYRKLGRNQLRISMFPAIDSEDVASLCASINWIVGNL
;
A
#
# COMPACT_ATOMS: atom_id res chain seq x y z
N MET A 1 10.39 39.78 3.06
CA MET A 1 9.60 38.53 3.02
C MET A 1 9.58 37.92 4.43
N ALA A 2 8.44 37.47 4.91
CA ALA A 2 8.38 36.76 6.21
C ALA A 2 9.22 35.47 6.12
N SER A 3 9.87 35.08 7.22
CA SER A 3 10.54 33.76 7.25
C SER A 3 9.50 32.66 7.07
N PRO A 4 9.78 31.60 6.28
CA PRO A 4 8.87 30.45 6.13
C PRO A 4 8.34 29.91 7.47
N ASP A 5 9.15 29.93 8.53
CA ASP A 5 8.78 29.46 9.86
C ASP A 5 7.78 30.38 10.60
N THR A 6 7.55 31.60 10.11
CA THR A 6 6.65 32.58 10.74
C THR A 6 5.32 32.75 10.03
N LEU A 7 5.17 32.17 8.83
CA LEU A 7 3.96 32.30 8.04
C LEU A 7 2.84 31.43 8.68
N LYS A 8 1.72 32.08 9.06
CA LYS A 8 0.59 31.41 9.71
C LYS A 8 -0.61 31.36 8.76
N ILE A 9 -0.98 30.15 8.37
CA ILE A 9 -2.16 29.90 7.55
C ILE A 9 -3.42 30.25 8.36
N PRO A 10 -4.41 30.96 7.79
CA PRO A 10 -5.69 31.21 8.45
C PRO A 10 -6.36 29.91 8.91
N ALA A 11 -6.90 29.91 10.12
CA ALA A 11 -7.45 28.70 10.75
C ALA A 11 -8.58 28.04 9.95
N GLU A 12 -9.36 28.85 9.23
CA GLU A 12 -10.46 28.40 8.37
C GLU A 12 -10.00 27.67 7.10
N LEU A 13 -8.71 27.77 6.72
CA LEU A 13 -8.12 27.07 5.57
C LEU A 13 -7.42 25.77 6.01
N LEU A 14 -7.19 25.58 7.30
CA LEU A 14 -6.49 24.40 7.79
C LEU A 14 -7.37 23.15 7.71
N PRO A 15 -6.82 21.97 7.33
CA PRO A 15 -7.50 20.70 7.47
C PRO A 15 -7.80 20.40 8.96
N ARG A 16 -8.87 19.68 9.24
CA ARG A 16 -9.18 19.19 10.60
C ARG A 16 -8.10 18.23 11.09
N ASP A 17 -7.55 17.43 10.18
CA ASP A 17 -6.44 16.52 10.43
C ASP A 17 -5.37 16.71 9.37
N GLY A 18 -4.22 17.22 9.77
CA GLY A 18 -3.12 17.59 8.87
C GLY A 18 -2.19 16.43 8.48
N ARG A 19 -2.53 15.15 8.72
CA ARG A 19 -1.67 14.00 8.44
C ARG A 19 -1.87 13.45 7.03
N PHE A 20 -0.95 13.75 6.11
CA PHE A 20 -0.99 13.33 4.71
C PHE A 20 0.14 12.37 4.30
N GLY A 21 0.73 11.65 5.27
CA GLY A 21 1.83 10.74 5.03
C GLY A 21 1.46 9.56 4.14
N ALA A 22 2.28 9.30 3.12
CA ALA A 22 2.11 8.17 2.20
C ALA A 22 2.65 6.83 2.73
N GLY A 23 2.86 6.74 4.05
CA GLY A 23 3.22 5.52 4.79
C GLY A 23 4.39 5.72 5.75
N PRO A 24 4.14 5.58 7.07
CA PRO A 24 2.84 5.29 7.67
C PRO A 24 1.81 6.37 7.35
N SER A 25 0.53 6.00 7.40
CA SER A 25 -0.60 6.89 7.10
C SER A 25 -1.37 7.28 8.37
N LYS A 26 -2.31 8.24 8.22
CA LYS A 26 -3.23 8.64 9.29
C LYS A 26 -3.93 7.42 9.89
N VAL A 27 -3.82 7.24 11.21
CA VAL A 27 -4.64 6.32 12.01
C VAL A 27 -5.88 7.08 12.49
N ARG A 28 -7.07 6.50 12.34
CA ARG A 28 -8.32 7.13 12.79
C ARG A 28 -8.43 7.06 14.32
N THR A 29 -9.03 8.09 14.91
CA THR A 29 -9.23 8.16 16.37
C THR A 29 -10.07 7.00 16.90
N GLU A 30 -11.03 6.50 16.13
CA GLU A 30 -11.88 5.38 16.49
C GLU A 30 -11.10 4.06 16.63
N GLN A 31 -10.04 3.87 15.84
CA GLN A 31 -9.16 2.70 15.97
C GLN A 31 -8.38 2.72 17.30
N LEU A 32 -7.89 3.90 17.69
CA LEU A 32 -7.19 4.10 18.97
C LEU A 32 -8.14 3.93 20.15
N THR A 33 -9.36 4.47 20.06
CA THR A 33 -10.40 4.33 21.07
C THR A 33 -10.81 2.87 21.25
N ALA A 34 -10.98 2.13 20.14
CA ALA A 34 -11.28 0.70 20.19
C ALA A 34 -10.13 -0.11 20.83
N LEU A 35 -8.87 0.20 20.48
CA LEU A 35 -7.71 -0.43 21.08
C LEU A 35 -7.63 -0.14 22.59
N LEU A 36 -7.92 1.08 23.01
CA LEU A 36 -7.94 1.45 24.44
C LEU A 36 -9.03 0.69 25.20
N ALA A 37 -10.20 0.51 24.62
CA ALA A 37 -11.30 -0.20 25.24
C ALA A 37 -10.96 -1.69 25.51
N ASP A 38 -10.29 -2.35 24.58
CA ASP A 38 -9.91 -3.77 24.68
C ASP A 38 -8.51 -3.95 25.31
N GLY A 39 -7.74 -2.87 25.50
CA GLY A 39 -6.30 -2.90 25.74
C GLY A 39 -5.86 -3.77 26.91
N THR A 40 -6.58 -3.74 28.04
CA THR A 40 -6.22 -4.50 29.25
C THR A 40 -6.50 -6.00 29.15
N THR A 41 -7.36 -6.44 28.24
CA THR A 41 -7.71 -7.85 28.02
C THR A 41 -7.03 -8.47 26.80
N TYR A 42 -6.43 -7.62 25.95
CA TYR A 42 -5.83 -8.00 24.68
C TYR A 42 -4.30 -7.79 24.65
N MET A 43 -3.84 -6.57 24.97
CA MET A 43 -2.41 -6.24 24.95
C MET A 43 -1.63 -6.99 26.03
N GLY A 44 -0.44 -7.50 25.65
CA GLY A 44 0.40 -8.27 26.57
C GLY A 44 -0.08 -9.70 26.82
N THR A 45 -1.14 -10.16 26.14
CA THR A 45 -1.61 -11.55 26.20
C THR A 45 -0.91 -12.41 25.14
N SER A 46 -0.89 -13.73 25.35
CA SER A 46 -0.26 -14.63 24.40
C SER A 46 -1.02 -14.68 23.08
N HIS A 47 -0.30 -14.51 21.97
CA HIS A 47 -0.87 -14.60 20.61
C HIS A 47 -1.43 -16.02 20.28
N ARG A 48 -1.18 -17.01 21.12
CA ARG A 48 -1.74 -18.37 21.01
C ARG A 48 -3.06 -18.54 21.75
N GLN A 49 -3.51 -17.54 22.51
CA GLN A 49 -4.78 -17.56 23.23
C GLN A 49 -5.94 -17.09 22.35
N ALA A 50 -7.14 -17.50 22.72
CA ALA A 50 -8.38 -17.22 21.97
C ALA A 50 -8.57 -15.71 21.70
N THR A 51 -8.25 -14.84 22.66
CA THR A 51 -8.39 -13.38 22.52
C THR A 51 -7.66 -12.85 21.29
N VAL A 52 -6.41 -13.25 21.08
CA VAL A 52 -5.62 -12.79 19.93
C VAL A 52 -6.00 -13.56 18.67
N LYS A 53 -6.18 -14.89 18.75
CA LYS A 53 -6.62 -15.72 17.62
C LYS A 53 -7.93 -15.22 17.01
N ASN A 54 -8.90 -14.87 17.84
CA ASN A 54 -10.19 -14.35 17.38
C ASN A 54 -10.00 -13.03 16.64
N LYS A 55 -9.09 -12.15 17.09
CA LYS A 55 -8.79 -10.89 16.42
C LYS A 55 -8.10 -11.11 15.05
N VAL A 56 -7.20 -12.10 14.96
CA VAL A 56 -6.61 -12.52 13.68
C VAL A 56 -7.70 -13.08 12.74
N LYS A 57 -8.61 -13.90 13.27
CA LYS A 57 -9.74 -14.43 12.51
C LYS A 57 -10.65 -13.31 12.00
N GLU A 58 -10.95 -12.28 12.82
CA GLU A 58 -11.71 -11.10 12.39
C GLU A 58 -11.03 -10.41 11.19
N VAL A 59 -9.70 -10.27 11.19
CA VAL A 59 -8.94 -9.72 10.07
C VAL A 59 -9.11 -10.61 8.83
N GLN A 60 -8.91 -11.92 8.96
CA GLN A 60 -8.99 -12.84 7.81
C GLN A 60 -10.39 -12.88 7.21
N ASP A 61 -11.42 -13.05 8.04
CA ASP A 61 -12.81 -13.09 7.59
C ASP A 61 -13.24 -11.73 6.99
N GLY A 62 -12.82 -10.64 7.64
CA GLY A 62 -13.12 -9.30 7.18
C GLY A 62 -12.47 -8.97 5.82
N LEU A 63 -11.25 -9.44 5.56
CA LEU A 63 -10.60 -9.30 4.25
C LEU A 63 -11.26 -10.18 3.19
N ARG A 64 -11.70 -11.39 3.54
CA ARG A 64 -12.51 -12.23 2.64
C ARG A 64 -13.76 -11.48 2.15
N ALA A 65 -14.48 -10.87 3.09
CA ALA A 65 -15.68 -10.09 2.78
C ALA A 65 -15.34 -8.83 1.98
N LEU A 66 -14.31 -8.07 2.39
CA LEU A 66 -13.90 -6.81 1.75
C LEU A 66 -13.56 -6.99 0.26
N PHE A 67 -12.81 -8.03 -0.06
CA PHE A 67 -12.36 -8.31 -1.43
C PHE A 67 -13.29 -9.27 -2.18
N ASN A 68 -14.41 -9.70 -1.56
CA ASN A 68 -15.33 -10.70 -2.14
C ASN A 68 -14.56 -11.90 -2.71
N LEU A 69 -13.70 -12.51 -1.88
CA LEU A 69 -12.79 -13.56 -2.32
C LEU A 69 -13.55 -14.82 -2.75
N PRO A 70 -13.20 -15.42 -3.89
CA PRO A 70 -13.72 -16.72 -4.29
C PRO A 70 -13.38 -17.82 -3.29
N ASP A 71 -14.10 -18.94 -3.36
CA ASP A 71 -13.81 -20.13 -2.58
C ASP A 71 -12.37 -20.63 -2.81
N GLY A 72 -11.75 -21.13 -1.76
CA GLY A 72 -10.40 -21.67 -1.80
C GLY A 72 -9.27 -20.64 -1.66
N TYR A 73 -9.56 -19.33 -1.72
CA TYR A 73 -8.56 -18.32 -1.39
C TYR A 73 -8.28 -18.32 0.12
N GLU A 74 -7.03 -18.10 0.49
CA GLU A 74 -6.61 -18.00 1.90
C GLU A 74 -5.92 -16.67 2.18
N VAL A 75 -6.10 -16.15 3.41
CA VAL A 75 -5.44 -14.92 3.88
C VAL A 75 -4.34 -15.31 4.84
N LEU A 76 -3.10 -15.08 4.44
CA LEU A 76 -1.90 -15.33 5.23
C LEU A 76 -1.44 -14.05 5.92
N LEU A 77 -0.85 -14.20 7.10
CA LEU A 77 -0.22 -13.12 7.86
C LEU A 77 1.20 -13.51 8.28
N GLY A 78 2.08 -12.53 8.28
CA GLY A 78 3.44 -12.69 8.81
C GLY A 78 3.99 -11.39 9.40
N ASN A 79 5.03 -11.52 10.20
CA ASN A 79 5.74 -10.38 10.77
C ASN A 79 6.65 -9.74 9.72
N GLY A 80 6.89 -8.42 9.85
CA GLY A 80 7.79 -7.69 8.96
C GLY A 80 7.09 -6.56 8.23
N GLY A 81 6.68 -6.74 7.03
CA GLY A 81 6.06 -5.77 6.13
C GLY A 81 6.26 -6.25 4.70
N SER A 82 5.80 -5.49 3.71
CA SER A 82 5.94 -5.91 2.30
C SER A 82 7.39 -6.14 1.88
N THR A 83 8.36 -5.45 2.48
CA THR A 83 9.78 -5.70 2.23
C THR A 83 10.19 -7.13 2.63
N CYS A 84 9.70 -7.61 3.77
CA CYS A 84 9.91 -9.01 4.19
C CYS A 84 9.19 -9.99 3.24
N PHE A 85 8.02 -9.59 2.70
CA PHE A 85 7.27 -10.45 1.79
C PHE A 85 7.97 -10.64 0.44
N TRP A 86 8.75 -9.67 -0.06
CA TRP A 86 9.54 -9.87 -1.28
C TRP A 86 10.52 -11.03 -1.13
N ASP A 87 11.22 -11.12 0.00
CA ASP A 87 12.12 -12.24 0.28
C ASP A 87 11.35 -13.57 0.39
N ALA A 88 10.25 -13.58 1.14
CA ALA A 88 9.41 -14.77 1.28
C ALA A 88 8.85 -15.25 -0.08
N ALA A 89 8.39 -14.32 -0.94
CA ALA A 89 7.92 -14.63 -2.28
C ALA A 89 9.04 -15.18 -3.19
N THR A 90 10.24 -14.63 -3.07
CA THR A 90 11.43 -15.10 -3.80
C THR A 90 11.75 -16.56 -3.45
N PHE A 91 11.62 -16.96 -2.19
CA PHE A 91 11.85 -18.34 -1.77
C PHE A 91 10.71 -19.30 -2.10
N HIS A 92 9.44 -18.87 -2.00
CA HIS A 92 8.28 -19.77 -1.99
C HIS A 92 7.25 -19.56 -3.11
N LEU A 93 7.41 -18.55 -3.98
CA LEU A 93 6.48 -18.33 -5.10
C LEU A 93 7.16 -18.44 -6.47
N VAL A 94 8.43 -18.04 -6.58
CA VAL A 94 9.21 -18.21 -7.82
C VAL A 94 9.78 -19.63 -7.88
N LEU A 95 9.46 -20.38 -8.95
CA LEU A 95 10.09 -21.68 -9.18
C LEU A 95 11.50 -21.50 -9.74
N ASN A 96 11.62 -20.84 -10.88
CA ASN A 96 12.89 -20.66 -11.58
C ASN A 96 13.04 -19.28 -12.21
N HIS A 97 11.99 -18.73 -12.85
CA HIS A 97 12.10 -17.54 -13.69
C HIS A 97 10.85 -16.69 -13.60
N SER A 98 11.03 -15.41 -13.30
CA SER A 98 9.93 -14.45 -13.12
C SER A 98 10.04 -13.27 -14.08
N GLN A 99 8.90 -12.60 -14.31
CA GLN A 99 8.81 -11.32 -15.03
C GLN A 99 8.38 -10.23 -14.05
N HIS A 100 9.07 -9.10 -14.04
CA HIS A 100 8.79 -7.97 -13.18
C HIS A 100 8.52 -6.71 -13.98
N LEU A 101 7.43 -6.01 -13.66
CA LEU A 101 7.14 -4.68 -14.16
C LEU A 101 7.76 -3.63 -13.23
N VAL A 102 8.66 -2.79 -13.77
CA VAL A 102 9.42 -1.81 -12.99
C VAL A 102 9.17 -0.40 -13.53
N PHE A 103 8.57 0.45 -12.70
CA PHE A 103 8.22 1.83 -13.03
C PHE A 103 8.35 2.80 -11.85
N GLY A 104 9.12 2.41 -10.84
CA GLY A 104 9.48 3.22 -9.68
C GLY A 104 10.33 2.46 -8.68
N GLU A 105 10.52 3.07 -7.51
CA GLU A 105 11.39 2.52 -6.46
C GLU A 105 10.88 1.21 -5.89
N PHE A 106 9.57 1.08 -5.62
CA PHE A 106 9.06 -0.10 -4.94
C PHE A 106 8.91 -1.28 -5.88
N SER A 107 8.51 -1.05 -7.11
CA SER A 107 8.44 -2.08 -8.15
C SER A 107 9.81 -2.66 -8.50
N SER A 108 10.92 -1.89 -8.36
CA SER A 108 12.27 -2.41 -8.60
C SER A 108 12.75 -3.34 -7.50
N LYS A 109 12.31 -3.17 -6.25
CA LYS A 109 12.86 -3.91 -5.10
C LYS A 109 12.57 -5.40 -5.12
N PHE A 110 11.39 -5.80 -5.57
CA PHE A 110 11.10 -7.22 -5.70
C PHE A 110 11.95 -7.86 -6.84
N ALA A 111 12.12 -7.15 -7.95
CA ALA A 111 13.03 -7.60 -9.02
C ALA A 111 14.48 -7.74 -8.51
N GLU A 112 14.97 -6.78 -7.71
CA GLU A 112 16.29 -6.82 -7.08
C GLU A 112 16.43 -8.03 -6.14
N ALA A 113 15.42 -8.34 -5.31
CA ALA A 113 15.42 -9.50 -4.42
C ALA A 113 15.54 -10.82 -5.20
N VAL A 114 14.83 -10.95 -6.32
CA VAL A 114 14.93 -12.13 -7.20
C VAL A 114 16.30 -12.21 -7.88
N THR A 115 16.82 -11.09 -8.39
CA THR A 115 18.15 -11.04 -9.03
C THR A 115 19.27 -11.48 -8.07
N GLN A 116 19.13 -11.19 -6.78
CA GLN A 116 20.11 -11.58 -5.76
C GLN A 116 19.94 -13.01 -5.25
N ALA A 117 18.87 -13.71 -5.63
CA ALA A 117 18.59 -15.06 -5.16
C ALA A 117 19.41 -16.13 -5.91
N PRO A 118 20.37 -16.82 -5.27
CA PRO A 118 21.30 -17.71 -5.97
C PRO A 118 20.67 -19.00 -6.51
N HIS A 119 19.41 -19.26 -6.16
CA HIS A 119 18.65 -20.45 -6.57
C HIS A 119 17.65 -20.17 -7.71
N LEU A 120 17.62 -18.94 -8.24
CA LEU A 120 16.72 -18.51 -9.31
C LEU A 120 17.52 -18.05 -10.54
N ASN A 121 16.87 -18.08 -11.69
CA ASN A 121 17.38 -17.40 -12.89
C ASN A 121 17.13 -15.89 -12.77
N ASP A 122 17.95 -15.10 -13.47
CA ASP A 122 17.75 -13.66 -13.57
C ASP A 122 16.33 -13.36 -14.06
N PRO A 123 15.62 -12.42 -13.44
CA PRO A 123 14.25 -12.09 -13.83
C PRO A 123 14.22 -11.35 -15.17
N GLN A 124 13.16 -11.55 -15.94
CA GLN A 124 12.81 -10.67 -17.03
C GLN A 124 12.25 -9.37 -16.47
N VAL A 125 12.90 -8.24 -16.73
CA VAL A 125 12.47 -6.93 -16.25
C VAL A 125 11.96 -6.10 -17.42
N ILE A 126 10.68 -5.71 -17.35
CA ILE A 126 10.04 -4.78 -18.29
C ILE A 126 9.92 -3.42 -17.59
N LYS A 127 10.57 -2.39 -18.17
CA LYS A 127 10.61 -1.04 -17.59
C LYS A 127 9.81 -0.04 -18.42
N SER A 128 9.28 0.97 -17.75
CA SER A 128 8.80 2.20 -18.37
C SER A 128 9.39 3.42 -17.68
N ASP A 129 9.22 4.58 -18.30
CA ASP A 129 9.62 5.85 -17.71
C ASP A 129 8.81 6.14 -16.43
N VAL A 130 9.40 6.89 -15.51
CA VAL A 130 8.72 7.35 -14.30
C VAL A 130 7.50 8.20 -14.66
N GLY A 131 6.39 7.97 -13.96
CA GLY A 131 5.11 8.61 -14.28
C GLY A 131 4.24 7.84 -15.28
N THR A 132 4.69 6.64 -15.72
CA THR A 132 3.94 5.68 -16.53
C THR A 132 4.08 4.28 -15.97
N HIS A 133 3.38 3.28 -16.54
CA HIS A 133 3.59 1.87 -16.21
C HIS A 133 3.71 1.01 -17.48
N PRO A 134 4.54 -0.08 -17.45
CA PRO A 134 4.60 -1.05 -18.54
C PRO A 134 3.46 -2.07 -18.44
N GLN A 135 3.36 -2.95 -19.41
CA GLN A 135 2.40 -4.06 -19.43
C GLN A 135 3.13 -5.40 -19.37
N ALA A 136 2.56 -6.35 -18.63
CA ALA A 136 3.06 -7.71 -18.58
C ALA A 136 2.76 -8.45 -19.89
N VAL A 137 3.71 -9.26 -20.32
CA VAL A 137 3.62 -10.04 -21.56
C VAL A 137 3.79 -11.52 -21.24
N ALA A 138 2.85 -12.37 -21.66
CA ALA A 138 3.00 -13.80 -21.50
C ALA A 138 4.27 -14.27 -22.22
N THR A 139 5.18 -14.89 -21.46
CA THR A 139 6.49 -15.31 -21.93
C THR A 139 6.70 -16.78 -21.55
N ASP A 140 7.18 -17.59 -22.48
CA ASP A 140 7.46 -19.00 -22.23
C ASP A 140 8.56 -19.16 -21.16
N GLY A 141 8.33 -20.09 -20.22
CA GLY A 141 9.24 -20.36 -19.13
C GLY A 141 9.11 -19.40 -17.92
N VAL A 142 8.33 -18.33 -18.04
CA VAL A 142 8.02 -17.48 -16.89
C VAL A 142 6.97 -18.14 -16.01
N ASP A 143 7.32 -18.40 -14.76
CA ASP A 143 6.47 -19.07 -13.77
C ASP A 143 5.83 -18.13 -12.76
N LEU A 144 6.23 -16.83 -12.76
CA LEU A 144 5.66 -15.78 -11.93
C LEU A 144 5.73 -14.42 -12.63
N TYR A 145 4.63 -13.68 -12.60
CA TYR A 145 4.48 -12.30 -13.08
C TYR A 145 4.29 -11.38 -11.88
N ALA A 146 5.27 -10.52 -11.62
CA ALA A 146 5.25 -9.55 -10.51
C ALA A 146 4.73 -8.20 -11.01
N LEU A 147 3.56 -7.80 -10.52
CA LEU A 147 2.88 -6.55 -10.83
C LEU A 147 2.87 -5.65 -9.60
N THR A 148 2.79 -4.33 -9.80
CA THR A 148 2.63 -3.34 -8.72
C THR A 148 1.37 -2.53 -8.97
N HIS A 149 0.34 -2.70 -8.15
CA HIS A 149 -0.95 -2.07 -8.34
C HIS A 149 -0.90 -0.54 -8.17
N ASN A 150 -0.06 -0.06 -7.25
CA ASN A 150 0.21 1.36 -7.05
C ASN A 150 1.68 1.59 -6.68
N GLU A 151 2.38 2.37 -7.48
CA GLU A 151 3.76 2.76 -7.21
C GLU A 151 3.79 4.06 -6.39
N THR A 152 4.01 3.91 -5.09
CA THR A 152 3.95 5.02 -4.12
C THR A 152 5.02 6.10 -4.35
N SER A 153 6.14 5.75 -4.98
CA SER A 153 7.23 6.70 -5.24
C SER A 153 6.92 7.71 -6.34
N THR A 154 6.06 7.32 -7.29
CA THR A 154 5.73 8.12 -8.48
C THR A 154 4.27 8.53 -8.56
N GLY A 155 3.38 7.94 -7.76
CA GLY A 155 1.94 8.21 -7.82
C GLY A 155 1.26 7.61 -9.05
N VAL A 156 1.79 6.51 -9.58
CA VAL A 156 1.21 5.77 -10.71
C VAL A 156 0.42 4.58 -10.19
N MET A 157 -0.84 4.45 -10.59
CA MET A 157 -1.61 3.21 -10.44
C MET A 157 -1.69 2.46 -11.77
N MET A 158 -1.78 1.13 -11.69
CA MET A 158 -1.84 0.23 -12.84
C MET A 158 -3.03 -0.71 -12.69
N PRO A 159 -3.84 -0.94 -13.73
CA PRO A 159 -4.87 -1.97 -13.69
C PRO A 159 -4.23 -3.35 -13.54
N ILE A 160 -4.77 -4.17 -12.65
CA ILE A 160 -4.30 -5.54 -12.49
C ILE A 160 -5.03 -6.43 -13.48
N THR A 161 -4.26 -6.94 -14.43
CA THR A 161 -4.75 -7.84 -15.49
C THR A 161 -3.74 -8.98 -15.68
N ARG A 162 -4.23 -10.20 -15.61
CA ARG A 162 -3.43 -11.40 -15.91
C ARG A 162 -3.00 -11.38 -17.39
N PRO A 163 -1.71 -11.56 -17.71
CA PRO A 163 -1.26 -11.64 -19.10
C PRO A 163 -1.98 -12.78 -19.84
N SER A 164 -2.59 -12.46 -20.97
CA SER A 164 -3.38 -13.44 -21.75
C SER A 164 -2.52 -14.62 -22.18
N GLY A 165 -2.96 -15.85 -21.86
CA GLY A 165 -2.22 -17.07 -22.17
C GLY A 165 -1.08 -17.41 -21.20
N SER A 166 -0.83 -16.59 -20.16
CA SER A 166 0.19 -16.90 -19.15
C SER A 166 -0.18 -18.11 -18.30
N LYS A 167 0.82 -18.91 -17.93
CA LYS A 167 0.69 -20.08 -17.05
C LYS A 167 1.30 -19.83 -15.65
N GLY A 168 2.05 -18.76 -15.50
CA GLY A 168 2.68 -18.37 -14.24
C GLY A 168 1.70 -17.74 -13.27
N LEU A 169 2.08 -17.71 -11.99
CA LEU A 169 1.33 -16.98 -10.96
C LEU A 169 1.40 -15.47 -11.21
N VAL A 170 0.29 -14.77 -10.97
CA VAL A 170 0.27 -13.30 -10.92
C VAL A 170 0.37 -12.86 -9.47
N VAL A 171 1.47 -12.24 -9.11
CA VAL A 171 1.80 -11.77 -7.77
C VAL A 171 1.83 -10.25 -7.74
N VAL A 172 0.96 -9.65 -6.94
CA VAL A 172 0.70 -8.21 -6.97
C VAL A 172 1.17 -7.55 -5.69
N ASP A 173 2.11 -6.61 -5.82
CA ASP A 173 2.37 -5.64 -4.75
C ASP A 173 1.20 -4.65 -4.67
N ALA A 174 0.42 -4.80 -3.63
CA ALA A 174 -0.73 -3.96 -3.33
C ALA A 174 -0.51 -3.11 -2.08
N THR A 175 0.74 -2.92 -1.67
CA THR A 175 1.09 -2.29 -0.39
C THR A 175 0.37 -0.97 -0.17
N SER A 176 0.30 -0.11 -1.18
CA SER A 176 -0.43 1.16 -1.09
C SER A 176 -1.80 1.14 -1.79
N ALA A 177 -2.13 0.08 -2.51
CA ALA A 177 -3.37 -0.06 -3.25
C ALA A 177 -4.49 -0.74 -2.44
N ALA A 178 -4.13 -1.79 -1.69
CA ALA A 178 -5.10 -2.64 -0.99
C ALA A 178 -5.99 -1.83 -0.04
N GLY A 179 -7.30 -1.95 -0.21
CA GLY A 179 -8.30 -1.20 0.55
C GLY A 179 -8.55 0.24 0.06
N GLY A 180 -7.76 0.75 -0.89
CA GLY A 180 -7.93 2.10 -1.47
C GLY A 180 -8.20 2.10 -2.97
N LEU A 181 -7.91 1.00 -3.66
CA LEU A 181 -8.21 0.80 -5.08
C LEU A 181 -9.08 -0.45 -5.28
N MET A 182 -9.89 -0.42 -6.33
CA MET A 182 -10.68 -1.59 -6.75
C MET A 182 -9.77 -2.63 -7.40
N VAL A 183 -10.05 -3.90 -7.15
CA VAL A 183 -9.35 -5.04 -7.79
C VAL A 183 -10.32 -6.20 -8.01
N ASP A 184 -10.12 -6.94 -9.09
CA ASP A 184 -10.82 -8.19 -9.37
C ASP A 184 -9.93 -9.37 -8.90
N PRO A 185 -10.37 -10.17 -7.89
CA PRO A 185 -9.60 -11.31 -7.40
C PRO A 185 -9.27 -12.37 -8.47
N SER A 186 -10.02 -12.45 -9.56
CA SER A 186 -9.74 -13.40 -10.65
C SER A 186 -8.45 -13.07 -11.42
N GLN A 187 -7.93 -11.85 -11.29
CA GLN A 187 -6.78 -11.39 -12.05
C GLN A 187 -5.43 -11.64 -11.34
N PHE A 188 -5.43 -12.10 -10.10
CA PHE A 188 -4.21 -12.38 -9.35
C PHE A 188 -4.23 -13.75 -8.64
N ASP A 189 -3.06 -14.25 -8.32
CA ASP A 189 -2.85 -15.42 -7.46
C ASP A 189 -2.38 -15.04 -6.07
N VAL A 190 -1.60 -13.95 -5.96
CA VAL A 190 -1.19 -13.38 -4.68
C VAL A 190 -1.36 -11.86 -4.73
N TYR A 191 -2.04 -11.33 -3.72
CA TYR A 191 -2.23 -9.89 -3.52
C TYR A 191 -1.75 -9.55 -2.11
N TYR A 192 -0.52 -8.98 -2.02
CA TYR A 192 0.11 -8.74 -0.71
C TYR A 192 0.22 -7.26 -0.40
N PHE A 193 0.15 -6.95 0.88
CA PHE A 193 0.19 -5.57 1.38
C PHE A 193 0.61 -5.52 2.85
N ALA A 194 0.78 -4.29 3.36
CA ALA A 194 1.07 -4.00 4.75
C ALA A 194 0.07 -2.98 5.30
N PRO A 195 -0.30 -3.05 6.60
CA PRO A 195 -1.47 -2.35 7.12
C PRO A 195 -1.30 -0.83 7.32
N GLN A 196 -0.07 -0.30 7.28
CA GLN A 196 0.23 1.12 7.54
C GLN A 196 -0.13 2.09 6.41
N LYS A 197 -0.88 1.66 5.41
CA LYS A 197 -1.34 2.46 4.25
C LYS A 197 -2.86 2.67 4.33
N SER A 198 -3.63 2.22 3.35
CA SER A 198 -5.10 2.38 3.32
C SER A 198 -5.82 1.79 4.53
N PHE A 199 -5.24 0.76 5.16
CA PHE A 199 -5.83 0.19 6.37
C PHE A 199 -5.56 1.00 7.64
N ALA A 200 -4.83 2.11 7.54
CA ALA A 200 -4.70 3.08 8.63
C ALA A 200 -4.28 2.46 9.98
N ALA A 201 -3.57 1.35 9.95
CA ALA A 201 -2.95 0.72 11.12
C ALA A 201 -1.43 0.96 11.10
N ASP A 202 -0.74 0.57 12.14
CA ASP A 202 0.71 0.72 12.17
C ASP A 202 1.42 -0.41 11.40
N GLY A 203 2.75 -0.31 11.21
CA GLY A 203 3.57 -1.29 10.50
C GLY A 203 3.79 -2.60 11.29
N GLY A 204 4.70 -3.43 10.80
CA GLY A 204 5.16 -4.64 11.48
C GLY A 204 4.51 -5.94 11.03
N LEU A 205 3.59 -5.88 10.06
CA LEU A 205 2.93 -7.05 9.46
C LEU A 205 2.97 -6.97 7.93
N TRP A 206 2.95 -8.13 7.30
CA TRP A 206 2.49 -8.29 5.95
C TRP A 206 1.25 -9.20 5.93
N LEU A 207 0.38 -8.98 4.95
CA LEU A 207 -0.77 -9.82 4.65
C LEU A 207 -0.69 -10.22 3.18
N ALA A 208 -1.13 -11.44 2.88
CA ALA A 208 -1.20 -11.94 1.51
C ALA A 208 -2.50 -12.71 1.30
N ILE A 209 -3.26 -12.31 0.29
CA ILE A 209 -4.41 -13.05 -0.21
C ILE A 209 -3.89 -13.99 -1.28
N CYS A 210 -4.01 -15.30 -1.06
CA CYS A 210 -3.45 -16.34 -1.92
C CYS A 210 -4.55 -17.19 -2.55
N SER A 211 -4.50 -17.35 -3.88
CA SER A 211 -5.38 -18.27 -4.64
C SER A 211 -5.03 -19.73 -4.36
N PRO A 212 -5.90 -20.69 -4.71
CA PRO A 212 -5.56 -22.12 -4.64
C PRO A 212 -4.27 -22.47 -5.39
N ALA A 213 -4.00 -21.84 -6.52
CA ALA A 213 -2.77 -22.06 -7.30
C ALA A 213 -1.52 -21.55 -6.55
N ALA A 214 -1.64 -20.42 -5.84
CA ALA A 214 -0.55 -19.93 -4.99
C ALA A 214 -0.30 -20.84 -3.79
N ILE A 215 -1.33 -21.36 -3.17
CA ILE A 215 -1.23 -22.34 -2.09
C ILE A 215 -0.53 -23.61 -2.57
N GLU A 216 -0.96 -24.17 -3.69
CA GLU A 216 -0.32 -25.35 -4.31
C GLU A 216 1.19 -25.08 -4.59
N ARG A 217 1.54 -23.89 -5.09
CA ARG A 217 2.92 -23.49 -5.33
C ARG A 217 3.74 -23.45 -4.04
N ILE A 218 3.20 -22.92 -2.96
CA ILE A 218 3.85 -22.90 -1.64
C ILE A 218 4.13 -24.33 -1.16
N GLU A 219 3.15 -25.21 -1.28
CA GLU A 219 3.27 -26.62 -0.88
C GLU A 219 4.27 -27.38 -1.77
N GLN A 220 4.24 -27.14 -3.08
CA GLN A 220 5.17 -27.72 -4.05
C GLN A 220 6.63 -27.36 -3.72
N ILE A 221 6.91 -26.07 -3.48
CA ILE A 221 8.26 -25.60 -3.18
C ILE A 221 8.71 -26.14 -1.82
N SER A 222 7.86 -26.12 -0.81
CA SER A 222 8.16 -26.73 0.50
C SER A 222 8.53 -28.20 0.40
N ALA A 223 7.85 -28.98 -0.45
CA ALA A 223 8.14 -30.39 -0.69
C ALA A 223 9.40 -30.64 -1.54
N SER A 224 9.91 -29.64 -2.24
CA SER A 224 11.07 -29.79 -3.14
C SER A 224 12.42 -29.95 -2.43
N GLY A 225 12.48 -29.65 -1.13
CA GLY A 225 13.72 -29.60 -0.36
C GLY A 225 14.54 -28.33 -0.55
N ARG A 226 14.00 -27.30 -1.24
CA ARG A 226 14.62 -25.97 -1.31
C ARG A 226 14.81 -25.44 0.11
N TRP A 227 16.06 -25.10 0.46
CA TRP A 227 16.34 -24.47 1.73
C TRP A 227 15.72 -23.06 1.81
N THR A 228 15.01 -22.79 2.89
CA THR A 228 14.42 -21.48 3.15
C THR A 228 14.64 -21.12 4.62
N PRO A 229 15.04 -19.88 4.95
CA PRO A 229 15.02 -19.41 6.33
C PRO A 229 13.58 -19.50 6.86
N ALA A 230 13.40 -20.05 8.08
CA ALA A 230 12.07 -20.27 8.65
C ALA A 230 11.19 -18.99 8.72
N PHE A 231 11.80 -17.83 8.83
CA PHE A 231 11.09 -16.54 8.86
C PHE A 231 10.49 -16.15 7.49
N PHE A 232 11.06 -16.63 6.40
CA PHE A 232 10.61 -16.39 5.02
C PHE A 232 9.84 -17.58 4.44
N ASP A 233 9.61 -18.61 5.25
CA ASP A 233 8.91 -19.82 4.81
C ASP A 233 7.39 -19.59 4.77
N LEU A 234 6.83 -19.45 3.57
CA LEU A 234 5.39 -19.24 3.38
C LEU A 234 4.57 -20.47 3.77
N LYS A 235 5.16 -21.69 3.81
CA LYS A 235 4.44 -22.88 4.33
C LYS A 235 4.25 -22.75 5.84
N ILE A 236 5.27 -22.31 6.57
CA ILE A 236 5.13 -22.02 8.00
C ILE A 236 4.10 -20.91 8.24
N ALA A 237 4.11 -19.85 7.42
CA ALA A 237 3.13 -18.78 7.52
C ALA A 237 1.70 -19.27 7.22
N LEU A 238 1.53 -20.10 6.18
CA LEU A 238 0.25 -20.73 5.82
C LEU A 238 -0.33 -21.57 6.96
N ASP A 239 0.49 -22.48 7.51
CA ASP A 239 0.04 -23.37 8.59
C ASP A 239 -0.36 -22.61 9.85
N ASN A 240 0.40 -21.56 10.20
CA ASN A 240 0.06 -20.68 11.32
C ASN A 240 -1.21 -19.86 11.03
N SER A 241 -1.36 -19.32 9.83
CA SER A 241 -2.53 -18.53 9.44
C SER A 241 -3.83 -19.35 9.48
N ARG A 242 -3.78 -20.63 9.10
CA ARG A 242 -4.90 -21.60 9.24
C ARG A 242 -5.31 -21.85 10.70
N LEU A 243 -4.40 -21.58 11.65
CA LEU A 243 -4.66 -21.63 13.09
C LEU A 243 -5.01 -20.26 13.69
N ASN A 244 -5.20 -19.23 12.85
CA ASN A 244 -5.38 -17.82 13.22
C ASN A 244 -4.19 -17.31 14.06
N GLN A 245 -2.98 -17.58 13.61
CA GLN A 245 -1.72 -17.22 14.29
C GLN A 245 -0.68 -16.72 13.28
N THR A 246 0.39 -16.17 13.80
CA THR A 246 1.66 -15.93 13.09
C THR A 246 2.74 -16.86 13.64
N TYR A 247 3.83 -17.05 12.93
CA TYR A 247 4.96 -17.90 13.32
C TYR A 247 5.52 -17.53 14.70
N ASN A 248 5.71 -16.25 14.96
CA ASN A 248 6.09 -15.69 16.26
C ASN A 248 5.14 -14.54 16.65
N THR A 249 5.31 -13.98 17.84
CA THR A 249 4.43 -12.93 18.36
C THR A 249 4.31 -11.77 17.37
N PRO A 250 3.10 -11.43 16.90
CA PRO A 250 2.87 -10.33 15.99
C PRO A 250 2.72 -8.99 16.72
N ALA A 251 2.67 -7.90 15.95
CA ALA A 251 2.30 -6.58 16.44
C ALA A 251 0.80 -6.53 16.80
N LEU A 252 0.45 -6.84 18.07
CA LEU A 252 -0.94 -6.98 18.52
C LEU A 252 -1.76 -5.71 18.30
N ALA A 253 -1.20 -4.53 18.63
CA ALA A 253 -1.87 -3.25 18.42
C ALA A 253 -2.22 -3.04 16.94
N THR A 254 -1.31 -3.37 16.05
CA THR A 254 -1.51 -3.28 14.59
C THR A 254 -2.65 -4.20 14.13
N ILE A 255 -2.70 -5.46 14.61
CA ILE A 255 -3.79 -6.39 14.28
C ILE A 255 -5.14 -5.82 14.75
N HIS A 256 -5.19 -5.25 15.95
CA HIS A 256 -6.42 -4.70 16.51
C HIS A 256 -6.92 -3.50 15.68
N MET A 257 -6.02 -2.57 15.37
CA MET A 257 -6.34 -1.40 14.54
C MET A 257 -6.77 -1.81 13.14
N LEU A 258 -6.08 -2.80 12.55
CA LEU A 258 -6.42 -3.36 11.24
C LEU A 258 -7.83 -3.98 11.23
N ALA A 259 -8.18 -4.78 12.23
CA ALA A 259 -9.52 -5.36 12.37
C ALA A 259 -10.59 -4.25 12.45
N SER A 260 -10.34 -3.21 13.23
CA SER A 260 -11.23 -2.04 13.35
C SER A 260 -11.43 -1.31 12.02
N GLN A 261 -10.35 -1.15 11.23
CA GLN A 261 -10.43 -0.50 9.92
C GLN A 261 -11.18 -1.34 8.89
N ILE A 262 -10.91 -2.64 8.83
CA ILE A 262 -11.61 -3.58 7.94
C ILE A 262 -13.10 -3.60 8.27
N LYS A 263 -13.44 -3.63 9.57
CA LYS A 263 -14.83 -3.56 10.00
C LYS A 263 -15.50 -2.25 9.53
N TRP A 264 -14.82 -1.12 9.68
CA TRP A 264 -15.36 0.15 9.20
C TRP A 264 -15.60 0.15 7.69
N PHE A 265 -14.70 -0.41 6.90
CA PHE A 265 -14.92 -0.55 5.45
C PHE A 265 -16.16 -1.40 5.16
N ASN A 266 -16.24 -2.60 5.75
CA ASN A 266 -17.32 -3.55 5.49
C ASN A 266 -18.70 -3.01 5.96
N ASP A 267 -18.76 -2.35 7.10
CA ASP A 267 -19.99 -1.76 7.61
C ASP A 267 -20.53 -0.62 6.74
N ASN A 268 -19.70 0.00 5.91
CA ASN A 268 -20.07 1.16 5.09
C ASN A 268 -20.15 0.86 3.58
N GLY A 269 -20.06 -0.40 3.16
CA GLY A 269 -20.20 -0.78 1.74
C GLY A 269 -18.93 -1.42 1.13
N GLY A 270 -18.00 -1.87 1.96
CA GLY A 270 -16.85 -2.65 1.57
C GLY A 270 -15.83 -1.88 0.74
N LEU A 271 -15.20 -2.57 -0.20
CA LEU A 271 -14.15 -2.01 -1.05
C LEU A 271 -14.65 -0.84 -1.92
N SER A 272 -15.92 -0.88 -2.38
CA SER A 272 -16.51 0.22 -3.15
C SER A 272 -16.58 1.52 -2.35
N PHE A 273 -16.89 1.44 -1.06
CA PHE A 273 -16.88 2.59 -0.15
C PHE A 273 -15.45 3.12 0.05
N SER A 274 -14.51 2.27 0.43
CA SER A 274 -13.14 2.72 0.75
C SER A 274 -12.41 3.25 -0.48
N ALA A 275 -12.50 2.58 -1.62
CA ALA A 275 -11.94 3.06 -2.90
C ALA A 275 -12.65 4.34 -3.40
N GLY A 276 -13.97 4.46 -3.14
CA GLY A 276 -14.75 5.66 -3.46
C GLY A 276 -14.24 6.89 -2.71
N ARG A 277 -13.92 6.76 -1.41
CA ARG A 277 -13.34 7.85 -0.61
C ARG A 277 -12.00 8.33 -1.20
N SER A 278 -11.11 7.40 -1.52
CA SER A 278 -9.82 7.73 -2.14
C SER A 278 -10.00 8.42 -3.50
N ARG A 279 -10.93 7.93 -4.33
CA ARG A 279 -11.23 8.54 -5.64
C ARG A 279 -11.73 9.97 -5.49
N THR A 280 -12.67 10.24 -4.58
CA THR A 280 -13.17 11.61 -4.33
C THR A 280 -12.03 12.55 -3.91
N SER A 281 -11.14 12.11 -3.03
CA SER A 281 -9.96 12.88 -2.63
C SER A 281 -9.01 13.14 -3.82
N ALA A 282 -8.81 12.14 -4.67
CA ALA A 282 -7.98 12.26 -5.87
C ALA A 282 -8.58 13.24 -6.89
N GLU A 283 -9.88 13.18 -7.12
CA GLU A 283 -10.60 14.11 -7.98
C GLU A 283 -10.41 15.57 -7.53
N ILE A 284 -10.51 15.83 -6.21
CA ILE A 284 -10.27 17.16 -5.64
C ILE A 284 -8.82 17.62 -5.90
N LEU A 285 -7.85 16.79 -5.54
CA LEU A 285 -6.43 17.13 -5.68
C LEU A 285 -6.03 17.39 -7.13
N TYR A 286 -6.41 16.50 -8.05
CA TYR A 286 -6.02 16.62 -9.45
C TYR A 286 -6.77 17.74 -10.17
N THR A 287 -8.06 17.97 -9.88
CA THR A 287 -8.80 19.11 -10.42
C THR A 287 -8.17 20.44 -9.97
N TRP A 288 -7.78 20.53 -8.69
CA TRP A 288 -7.06 21.70 -8.19
C TRP A 288 -5.71 21.91 -8.92
N ALA A 289 -4.92 20.84 -9.07
CA ALA A 289 -3.61 20.94 -9.71
C ALA A 289 -3.71 21.31 -11.20
N GLU A 290 -4.70 20.76 -11.93
CA GLU A 290 -4.95 21.08 -13.33
C GLU A 290 -5.46 22.53 -13.56
N ALA A 291 -6.17 23.08 -12.57
CA ALA A 291 -6.64 24.48 -12.61
C ALA A 291 -5.59 25.48 -12.11
N SER A 292 -4.48 25.00 -11.57
CA SER A 292 -3.46 25.85 -10.96
C SER A 292 -2.50 26.43 -12.00
N ASP A 293 -2.13 27.71 -11.85
CA ASP A 293 -1.09 28.35 -12.68
C ASP A 293 0.33 27.94 -12.27
N PHE A 294 0.52 27.26 -11.11
CA PHE A 294 1.84 27.01 -10.53
C PHE A 294 2.08 25.53 -10.18
N ALA A 295 1.08 24.68 -10.24
CA ALA A 295 1.16 23.26 -9.92
C ALA A 295 0.62 22.39 -11.07
N THR A 296 1.14 21.16 -11.20
CA THR A 296 0.72 20.23 -12.26
C THR A 296 0.81 18.79 -11.74
N PRO A 297 -0.16 17.90 -12.03
CA PRO A 297 0.01 16.49 -11.76
C PRO A 297 1.24 15.92 -12.47
N PHE A 298 2.12 15.25 -11.74
CA PHE A 298 3.32 14.64 -12.31
C PHE A 298 2.98 13.54 -13.32
N VAL A 299 2.00 12.69 -13.00
CA VAL A 299 1.52 11.65 -13.90
C VAL A 299 0.63 12.31 -14.96
N ALA A 300 1.14 12.36 -16.19
CA ALA A 300 0.49 13.09 -17.29
C ALA A 300 -0.84 12.44 -17.72
N ASN A 301 -0.84 11.09 -17.83
CA ASN A 301 -2.03 10.34 -18.23
C ASN A 301 -3.03 10.22 -17.06
N PRO A 302 -4.23 10.84 -17.14
CA PRO A 302 -5.19 10.85 -16.03
C PRO A 302 -5.61 9.45 -15.57
N VAL A 303 -5.65 8.45 -16.46
CA VAL A 303 -6.07 7.08 -16.10
C VAL A 303 -5.00 6.31 -15.32
N GLU A 304 -3.75 6.79 -15.33
CA GLU A 304 -2.63 6.20 -14.60
C GLU A 304 -2.36 6.93 -13.27
N ARG A 305 -3.03 8.06 -13.02
CA ARG A 305 -2.90 8.81 -11.77
C ARG A 305 -3.45 8.02 -10.60
N SER A 306 -2.64 7.82 -9.58
CA SER A 306 -3.05 7.10 -8.38
C SER A 306 -4.18 7.79 -7.63
N ASN A 307 -5.21 7.04 -7.26
CA ASN A 307 -6.27 7.56 -6.40
C ASN A 307 -5.89 7.54 -4.91
N VAL A 308 -4.75 6.96 -4.54
CA VAL A 308 -4.33 6.84 -3.14
C VAL A 308 -3.09 7.65 -2.78
N VAL A 309 -2.25 8.03 -3.77
CA VAL A 309 -1.07 8.88 -3.57
C VAL A 309 -0.89 9.80 -4.75
N GLY A 310 -1.19 11.08 -4.57
CA GLY A 310 -0.98 12.11 -5.59
C GLY A 310 0.43 12.68 -5.54
N THR A 311 1.04 12.89 -6.69
CA THR A 311 2.33 13.56 -6.88
C THR A 311 2.11 14.81 -7.72
N ILE A 312 2.43 15.97 -7.14
CA ILE A 312 2.16 17.28 -7.74
C ILE A 312 3.46 18.04 -7.87
N ASP A 313 3.85 18.35 -9.12
CA ASP A 313 5.01 19.16 -9.45
C ASP A 313 4.68 20.64 -9.36
N PHE A 314 5.67 21.44 -9.00
CA PHE A 314 5.58 22.90 -8.96
C PHE A 314 6.52 23.54 -9.99
N LYS A 315 6.16 24.73 -10.48
CA LYS A 315 7.03 25.54 -11.35
C LYS A 315 8.35 25.88 -10.65
N ASP A 316 9.39 26.15 -11.44
CA ASP A 316 10.75 26.38 -10.95
C ASP A 316 10.89 27.59 -10.01
N ASP A 317 9.99 28.58 -10.12
CA ASP A 317 9.94 29.77 -9.28
C ASP A 317 9.24 29.54 -7.93
N ILE A 318 8.69 28.35 -7.69
CA ILE A 318 8.00 27.95 -6.46
C ILE A 318 8.67 26.71 -5.88
N ASP A 319 9.29 26.87 -4.72
CA ASP A 319 10.00 25.78 -4.01
C ASP A 319 9.02 24.94 -3.19
N ALA A 320 8.77 23.71 -3.64
CA ALA A 320 7.91 22.75 -2.94
C ALA A 320 8.44 22.40 -1.54
N ALA A 321 9.75 22.43 -1.31
CA ALA A 321 10.32 22.17 0.01
C ALA A 321 10.01 23.31 0.99
N VAL A 322 9.96 24.54 0.53
CA VAL A 322 9.52 25.71 1.31
C VAL A 322 8.03 25.57 1.65
N ILE A 323 7.18 25.17 0.69
CA ILE A 323 5.76 24.90 0.93
C ILE A 323 5.61 23.82 2.01
N ALA A 324 6.27 22.67 1.86
CA ALA A 324 6.21 21.57 2.84
C ALA A 324 6.64 22.01 4.24
N LYS A 325 7.67 22.86 4.34
CA LYS A 325 8.13 23.42 5.61
C LYS A 325 7.09 24.31 6.27
N ILE A 326 6.42 25.18 5.50
CA ILE A 326 5.35 26.05 5.99
C ILE A 326 4.13 25.23 6.40
N LEU A 327 3.73 24.26 5.59
CA LEU A 327 2.65 23.32 5.92
C LEU A 327 2.94 22.65 7.27
N ARG A 328 4.15 22.10 7.46
CA ARG A 328 4.56 21.44 8.71
C ARG A 328 4.54 22.38 9.92
N ALA A 329 4.95 23.64 9.77
CA ALA A 329 4.89 24.66 10.82
C ALA A 329 3.45 25.04 11.21
N ASN A 330 2.46 24.69 10.38
CA ASN A 330 1.03 24.89 10.59
C ASN A 330 0.28 23.57 10.87
N GLY A 331 0.97 22.47 11.21
CA GLY A 331 0.36 21.19 11.58
C GLY A 331 -0.05 20.27 10.43
N ILE A 332 0.30 20.63 9.19
CA ILE A 332 0.07 19.80 8.00
C ILE A 332 1.39 19.09 7.66
N VAL A 333 1.43 17.76 7.83
CA VAL A 333 2.68 17.00 7.87
C VAL A 333 2.77 15.94 6.78
N ASP A 334 4.03 15.57 6.46
CA ASP A 334 4.41 14.44 5.63
C ASP A 334 3.92 14.53 4.17
N THR A 335 3.91 15.75 3.64
CA THR A 335 3.66 16.07 2.24
C THR A 335 4.94 16.09 1.38
N ASP A 336 6.09 15.79 1.97
CA ASP A 336 7.40 15.83 1.31
C ASP A 336 7.47 14.88 0.10
N PRO A 337 8.25 15.24 -0.95
CA PRO A 337 8.42 14.39 -2.14
C PRO A 337 9.14 13.09 -1.80
N TYR A 338 9.07 12.12 -2.70
CA TYR A 338 9.94 10.94 -2.60
C TYR A 338 11.38 11.35 -2.93
N ARG A 339 12.26 11.34 -1.92
CA ARG A 339 13.61 11.93 -1.99
C ARG A 339 14.45 11.45 -3.19
N LYS A 340 14.37 10.15 -3.54
CA LYS A 340 15.15 9.59 -4.65
C LYS A 340 14.66 10.05 -6.04
N LEU A 341 13.45 10.55 -6.15
CA LEU A 341 12.91 11.06 -7.41
C LEU A 341 13.51 12.44 -7.79
N GLY A 342 13.93 13.23 -6.77
CA GLY A 342 14.67 14.47 -6.97
C GLY A 342 13.88 15.61 -7.66
N ARG A 343 12.55 15.62 -7.54
CA ARG A 343 11.67 16.60 -8.20
C ARG A 343 11.23 17.70 -7.24
N ASN A 344 10.93 18.86 -7.80
CA ASN A 344 10.25 19.96 -7.11
C ASN A 344 8.76 19.64 -6.96
N GLN A 345 8.42 18.85 -5.95
CA GLN A 345 7.16 18.13 -5.90
C GLN A 345 6.64 18.00 -4.46
N LEU A 346 5.32 17.94 -4.27
CA LEU A 346 4.68 17.39 -3.10
C LEU A 346 4.08 16.02 -3.40
N ARG A 347 4.11 15.14 -2.39
CA ARG A 347 3.49 13.82 -2.44
C ARG A 347 2.44 13.71 -1.33
N ILE A 348 1.20 13.55 -1.72
CA ILE A 348 0.03 13.67 -0.86
C ILE A 348 -0.71 12.33 -0.82
N SER A 349 -0.89 11.76 0.36
CA SER A 349 -1.73 10.57 0.48
C SER A 349 -3.22 10.93 0.49
N MET A 350 -3.99 10.05 -0.14
CA MET A 350 -5.44 10.14 -0.25
C MET A 350 -6.07 8.81 0.18
N PHE A 351 -5.44 8.16 1.18
CA PHE A 351 -5.95 6.89 1.71
C PHE A 351 -7.33 7.06 2.34
N PRO A 352 -8.14 5.99 2.42
CA PRO A 352 -9.55 6.09 2.85
C PRO A 352 -9.78 6.71 4.22
N ALA A 353 -8.78 6.70 5.13
CA ALA A 353 -8.87 7.33 6.44
C ALA A 353 -8.75 8.86 6.41
N ILE A 354 -8.32 9.44 5.29
CA ILE A 354 -8.22 10.88 5.09
C ILE A 354 -9.55 11.37 4.53
N ASP A 355 -10.12 12.40 5.13
CA ASP A 355 -11.36 12.98 4.65
C ASP A 355 -11.11 13.87 3.43
N SER A 356 -12.03 13.83 2.47
CA SER A 356 -11.90 14.61 1.22
C SER A 356 -11.91 16.13 1.48
N GLU A 357 -12.59 16.57 2.52
CA GLU A 357 -12.58 17.96 3.00
C GLU A 357 -11.17 18.38 3.49
N ASP A 358 -10.43 17.47 4.13
CA ASP A 358 -9.06 17.74 4.55
C ASP A 358 -8.13 17.92 3.32
N VAL A 359 -8.35 17.16 2.25
CA VAL A 359 -7.62 17.33 0.96
C VAL A 359 -7.96 18.69 0.33
N ALA A 360 -9.23 19.09 0.33
CA ALA A 360 -9.64 20.41 -0.16
C ALA A 360 -8.99 21.55 0.65
N SER A 361 -8.96 21.43 1.97
CA SER A 361 -8.31 22.38 2.87
C SER A 361 -6.79 22.44 2.65
N LEU A 362 -6.14 21.29 2.37
CA LEU A 362 -4.73 21.26 1.99
C LEU A 362 -4.49 22.07 0.71
N CYS A 363 -5.30 21.86 -0.33
CA CYS A 363 -5.20 22.63 -1.59
C CYS A 363 -5.38 24.14 -1.36
N ALA A 364 -6.37 24.54 -0.54
CA ALA A 364 -6.58 25.94 -0.15
C ALA A 364 -5.39 26.51 0.65
N SER A 365 -4.82 25.73 1.56
CA SER A 365 -3.62 26.10 2.31
C SER A 365 -2.42 26.34 1.39
N ILE A 366 -2.21 25.47 0.39
CA ILE A 366 -1.13 25.62 -0.59
C ILE A 366 -1.33 26.90 -1.43
N ASN A 367 -2.55 27.15 -1.93
CA ASN A 367 -2.87 28.39 -2.67
C ASN A 367 -2.55 29.63 -1.83
N TRP A 368 -2.95 29.61 -0.55
CA TRP A 368 -2.69 30.73 0.35
C TRP A 368 -1.19 30.93 0.58
N ILE A 369 -0.42 29.84 0.78
CA ILE A 369 1.05 29.91 0.94
C ILE A 369 1.68 30.55 -0.28
N VAL A 370 1.39 30.05 -1.49
CA VAL A 370 1.98 30.54 -2.74
C VAL A 370 1.64 32.03 -2.97
N GLY A 371 0.42 32.44 -2.62
CA GLY A 371 0.01 33.86 -2.73
C GLY A 371 0.65 34.80 -1.69
N ASN A 372 1.37 34.25 -0.67
CA ASN A 372 1.99 35.03 0.41
C ASN A 372 3.54 34.81 0.52
N LEU A 373 4.15 34.06 -0.41
CA LEU A 373 5.59 33.92 -0.55
C LEU A 373 6.17 35.07 -1.41
#